data_0889f7a4d0d525fae022f61c0e370db0
#
_entry.id   0889f7a4d0d525fae022f61c0e370db0
#
_cell.length_a   1.000
_cell.length_b   1.000
_cell.length_c   1.000
_cell.angle_alpha   90.00
_cell.angle_beta   90.00
_cell.angle_gamma   90.00
#
_symmetry.space_group_name_H-M   'P 1'
#
loop_
_entity.id
_entity.type
_entity.pdbx_description
1 polymer ?
#
loop_
_entity_poly.entity_id
_entity_poly.type
_entity_poly.pdbx_seq_one_letter_code
_entity_poly.pdbx_strand_id
1 'polypeptide(L)'
;MAKVLCYTSPGRGHLFPTVPVLLEMVRRSHDVSLMTLSGEVARMTAAGLRTRPIDPAIEAVTHDDWGASSPAAALDRAVRVFVARAEHEIPDLQGAIATDQPDLLLVDFNCWGAAAVADRSGLPWALFMPYFLPWKLPGLPPFGPGLAPRRDLLGRLRDTVMGKLVHGVVNRNLPALNSIRARVELPPLGHMTDLGRTAPRILYYTAEPFEYACPARPPRVVPVGPCFWDPPSDPPAWLARVTKPLVLVTCSTEFQDDGRLVDVALEALAEEDVFVVVTTAAVDPARFRPPADAHVERFVPHGPILRRAVAVVCHGGMGVTQKALAAGVPVCVVPFGRDQLEVARHVEVAGAGTRLLPKKLTPARLRAAVAGARECRAGAERIADAFRTAGGPAAAADALESLLPGRTRPSNPAR
;
A
#
# COMPACT_ATOMS: atom_id res chain seq x y z
N MET A 1 -7.02 -21.37 19.92
CA MET A 1 -8.00 -20.42 19.37
C MET A 1 -7.79 -19.10 20.11
N ALA A 2 -7.60 -17.99 19.40
CA ALA A 2 -7.44 -16.66 19.97
C ALA A 2 -8.42 -15.70 19.31
N LYS A 3 -8.83 -14.66 20.05
CA LYS A 3 -9.64 -13.56 19.52
C LYS A 3 -8.71 -12.49 18.93
N VAL A 4 -8.84 -12.21 17.65
CA VAL A 4 -8.02 -11.23 16.93
C VAL A 4 -8.89 -10.06 16.53
N LEU A 5 -8.55 -8.85 16.95
CA LEU A 5 -9.20 -7.63 16.52
C LEU A 5 -8.29 -6.88 15.55
N CYS A 6 -8.75 -6.71 14.32
CA CYS A 6 -8.08 -5.90 13.30
C CYS A 6 -8.73 -4.53 13.18
N TYR A 7 -7.92 -3.48 13.11
CA TYR A 7 -8.35 -2.10 12.94
C TYR A 7 -7.66 -1.46 11.74
N THR A 8 -8.44 -1.02 10.73
CA THR A 8 -7.91 -0.44 9.50
C THR A 8 -8.27 1.03 9.34
N SER A 9 -7.43 1.80 8.68
CA SER A 9 -7.77 3.14 8.20
C SER A 9 -8.88 3.09 7.13
N PRO A 10 -9.62 4.19 6.90
CA PRO A 10 -10.71 4.24 5.94
C PRO A 10 -10.22 4.30 4.49
N GLY A 11 -9.44 3.28 4.06
CA GLY A 11 -8.86 3.20 2.73
C GLY A 11 -8.81 1.77 2.20
N ARG A 12 -9.37 1.55 1.00
CA ARG A 12 -9.35 0.23 0.34
C ARG A 12 -7.93 -0.29 0.09
N GLY A 13 -6.98 0.62 -0.17
CA GLY A 13 -5.56 0.29 -0.35
C GLY A 13 -4.89 -0.30 0.88
N HIS A 14 -5.47 -0.10 2.07
CA HIS A 14 -5.03 -0.66 3.35
C HIS A 14 -5.86 -1.89 3.75
N LEU A 15 -7.17 -1.84 3.53
CA LEU A 15 -8.07 -2.93 3.85
C LEU A 15 -7.79 -4.18 2.99
N PHE A 16 -7.82 -4.06 1.66
CA PHE A 16 -7.78 -5.20 0.77
C PHE A 16 -6.51 -6.07 0.91
N PRO A 17 -5.30 -5.51 1.07
CA PRO A 17 -4.12 -6.32 1.36
C PRO A 17 -4.18 -7.08 2.69
N THR A 18 -4.98 -6.62 3.65
CA THR A 18 -5.09 -7.25 4.97
C THR A 18 -6.11 -8.37 5.01
N VAL A 19 -7.13 -8.34 4.14
CA VAL A 19 -8.20 -9.36 4.07
C VAL A 19 -7.65 -10.80 3.98
N PRO A 20 -6.69 -11.14 3.10
CA PRO A 20 -6.17 -12.51 3.03
C PRO A 20 -5.49 -12.98 4.32
N VAL A 21 -4.86 -12.07 5.05
CA VAL A 21 -4.25 -12.39 6.35
C VAL A 21 -5.32 -12.72 7.38
N LEU A 22 -6.40 -11.94 7.42
CA LEU A 22 -7.52 -12.18 8.33
C LEU A 22 -8.25 -13.50 8.01
N LEU A 23 -8.47 -13.78 6.71
CA LEU A 23 -9.07 -15.04 6.27
C LEU A 23 -8.16 -16.24 6.59
N GLU A 24 -6.85 -16.10 6.50
CA GLU A 24 -5.91 -17.13 6.92
C GLU A 24 -5.98 -17.37 8.44
N MET A 25 -6.13 -16.32 9.25
CA MET A 25 -6.34 -16.47 10.70
C MET A 25 -7.66 -17.19 11.00
N VAL A 26 -8.74 -16.87 10.28
CA VAL A 26 -10.03 -17.61 10.38
C VAL A 26 -9.84 -19.08 10.00
N ARG A 27 -9.14 -19.37 8.90
CA ARG A 27 -8.82 -20.75 8.46
C ARG A 27 -8.05 -21.54 9.53
N ARG A 28 -7.21 -20.85 10.31
CA ARG A 28 -6.48 -21.41 11.46
C ARG A 28 -7.32 -21.48 12.74
N SER A 29 -8.63 -21.29 12.63
CA SER A 29 -9.60 -21.39 13.75
C SER A 29 -9.43 -20.29 14.82
N HIS A 30 -8.95 -19.09 14.45
CA HIS A 30 -9.05 -17.92 15.31
C HIS A 30 -10.40 -17.21 15.14
N ASP A 31 -10.88 -16.56 16.20
CA ASP A 31 -12.05 -15.68 16.15
C ASP A 31 -11.59 -14.27 15.72
N VAL A 32 -11.88 -13.89 14.48
CA VAL A 32 -11.38 -12.64 13.89
C VAL A 32 -12.49 -11.64 13.75
N SER A 33 -12.30 -10.43 14.33
CA SER A 33 -13.14 -9.26 14.12
C SER A 33 -12.36 -8.16 13.39
N LEU A 34 -13.08 -7.44 12.52
CA LEU A 34 -12.53 -6.37 11.69
C LEU A 34 -13.31 -5.09 11.91
N MET A 35 -12.60 -4.00 12.20
CA MET A 35 -13.11 -2.63 12.13
C MET A 35 -12.56 -1.93 10.91
N THR A 36 -13.44 -1.42 10.07
CA THR A 36 -13.06 -0.81 8.78
C THR A 36 -14.08 0.21 8.31
N LEU A 37 -13.83 0.83 7.15
CA LEU A 37 -14.75 1.82 6.56
C LEU A 37 -16.15 1.23 6.33
N SER A 38 -17.16 2.06 6.60
CA SER A 38 -18.58 1.66 6.60
C SER A 38 -19.05 1.07 5.27
N GLY A 39 -18.59 1.65 4.15
CA GLY A 39 -18.94 1.19 2.80
C GLY A 39 -18.43 -0.20 2.42
N GLU A 40 -17.53 -0.79 3.20
CA GLU A 40 -16.98 -2.13 2.92
C GLU A 40 -17.48 -3.21 3.93
N VAL A 41 -18.22 -2.84 4.96
CA VAL A 41 -18.68 -3.76 6.01
C VAL A 41 -19.47 -4.95 5.42
N ALA A 42 -20.46 -4.67 4.58
CA ALA A 42 -21.27 -5.73 3.97
C ALA A 42 -20.42 -6.69 3.11
N ARG A 43 -19.46 -6.15 2.37
CA ARG A 43 -18.57 -6.94 1.51
C ARG A 43 -17.62 -7.81 2.35
N MET A 44 -17.06 -7.28 3.42
CA MET A 44 -16.18 -8.05 4.32
C MET A 44 -16.94 -9.14 5.08
N THR A 45 -18.17 -8.84 5.48
CA THR A 45 -19.06 -9.85 6.10
C THR A 45 -19.39 -10.97 5.12
N ALA A 46 -19.69 -10.65 3.86
CA ALA A 46 -19.90 -11.64 2.80
C ALA A 46 -18.64 -12.47 2.49
N ALA A 47 -17.44 -11.89 2.72
CA ALA A 47 -16.17 -12.62 2.62
C ALA A 47 -15.87 -13.54 3.82
N GLY A 48 -16.73 -13.57 4.85
CA GLY A 48 -16.59 -14.46 6.01
C GLY A 48 -15.91 -13.82 7.24
N LEU A 49 -15.79 -12.50 7.28
CA LEU A 49 -15.21 -11.78 8.42
C LEU A 49 -16.31 -11.15 9.29
N ARG A 50 -16.22 -11.28 10.60
CA ARG A 50 -17.06 -10.52 11.53
C ARG A 50 -16.63 -9.06 11.50
N THR A 51 -17.42 -8.21 10.83
CA THR A 51 -17.03 -6.84 10.51
C THR A 51 -18.00 -5.82 11.10
N ARG A 52 -17.46 -4.70 11.58
CA ARG A 52 -18.20 -3.51 11.97
C ARG A 52 -17.50 -2.24 11.47
N PRO A 53 -18.24 -1.12 11.32
CA PRO A 53 -17.61 0.13 10.89
C PRO A 53 -16.73 0.71 12.01
N ILE A 54 -15.72 1.48 11.62
CA ILE A 54 -15.03 2.45 12.48
C ILE A 54 -15.95 3.64 12.75
N ASP A 55 -15.57 4.49 13.72
CA ASP A 55 -16.34 5.70 14.02
C ASP A 55 -16.50 6.57 12.75
N PRO A 56 -17.73 6.98 12.39
CA PRO A 56 -17.99 7.83 11.22
C PRO A 56 -17.19 9.14 11.19
N ALA A 57 -16.81 9.69 12.36
CA ALA A 57 -15.99 10.89 12.44
C ALA A 57 -14.59 10.67 11.81
N ILE A 58 -14.06 9.44 11.84
CA ILE A 58 -12.79 9.08 11.21
C ILE A 58 -12.92 9.15 9.68
N GLU A 59 -14.03 8.63 9.14
CA GLU A 59 -14.29 8.66 7.70
C GLU A 59 -14.57 10.08 7.18
N ALA A 60 -15.15 10.94 8.01
CA ALA A 60 -15.42 12.34 7.69
C ALA A 60 -14.15 13.17 7.46
N VAL A 61 -13.01 12.76 8.05
CA VAL A 61 -11.71 13.41 7.80
C VAL A 61 -11.12 12.89 6.50
N THR A 62 -11.29 13.64 5.42
CA THR A 62 -10.88 13.25 4.07
C THR A 62 -9.53 13.84 3.66
N HIS A 63 -8.87 13.20 2.69
CA HIS A 63 -7.62 13.68 2.11
C HIS A 63 -7.90 14.75 1.04
N ASP A 64 -7.19 15.89 1.12
CA ASP A 64 -7.20 16.98 0.14
C ASP A 64 -5.78 17.31 -0.38
N ASP A 65 -4.84 16.40 -0.16
CA ASP A 65 -3.42 16.56 -0.47
C ASP A 65 -3.14 16.76 -1.97
N TRP A 66 -4.00 16.24 -2.85
CA TRP A 66 -3.91 16.40 -4.31
C TRP A 66 -4.06 17.87 -4.78
N GLY A 67 -4.81 18.69 -4.03
CA GLY A 67 -4.97 20.12 -4.29
C GLY A 67 -3.85 21.01 -3.72
N ALA A 68 -2.75 20.43 -3.23
CA ALA A 68 -1.68 21.20 -2.63
C ALA A 68 -0.77 21.90 -3.66
N SER A 69 -0.28 23.10 -3.32
CA SER A 69 0.58 23.91 -4.20
C SER A 69 2.02 23.38 -4.34
N SER A 70 2.44 22.45 -3.48
CA SER A 70 3.78 21.86 -3.50
C SER A 70 3.82 20.49 -2.85
N PRO A 71 4.83 19.64 -3.15
CA PRO A 71 5.00 18.34 -2.49
C PRO A 71 5.13 18.43 -0.96
N ALA A 72 5.76 19.46 -0.44
CA ALA A 72 5.88 19.69 1.00
C ALA A 72 4.52 20.02 1.63
N ALA A 73 3.69 20.84 0.96
CA ALA A 73 2.33 21.14 1.40
C ALA A 73 1.42 19.91 1.32
N ALA A 74 1.55 19.07 0.28
CA ALA A 74 0.82 17.82 0.17
C ALA A 74 1.15 16.86 1.32
N LEU A 75 2.44 16.69 1.62
CA LEU A 75 2.90 15.86 2.73
C LEU A 75 2.38 16.38 4.08
N ASP A 76 2.43 17.68 4.32
CA ASP A 76 1.93 18.28 5.56
C ASP A 76 0.41 18.09 5.71
N ARG A 77 -0.37 18.25 4.63
CA ARG A 77 -1.82 17.97 4.62
C ARG A 77 -2.10 16.50 4.94
N ALA A 78 -1.40 15.57 4.30
CA ALA A 78 -1.58 14.14 4.55
C ALA A 78 -1.30 13.78 6.03
N VAL A 79 -0.21 14.31 6.61
CA VAL A 79 0.13 14.08 8.01
C VAL A 79 -0.95 14.64 8.95
N ARG A 80 -1.49 15.82 8.68
CA ARG A 80 -2.59 16.40 9.47
C ARG A 80 -3.86 15.56 9.47
N VAL A 81 -4.18 14.89 8.36
CA VAL A 81 -5.32 13.97 8.29
C VAL A 81 -5.14 12.82 9.28
N PHE A 82 -3.96 12.20 9.34
CA PHE A 82 -3.71 11.11 10.28
C PHE A 82 -3.77 11.57 11.74
N VAL A 83 -3.25 12.78 12.05
CA VAL A 83 -3.37 13.36 13.40
C VAL A 83 -4.82 13.63 13.77
N ALA A 84 -5.63 14.21 12.87
CA ALA A 84 -7.03 14.50 13.12
C ALA A 84 -7.86 13.22 13.33
N ARG A 85 -7.63 12.17 12.53
CA ARG A 85 -8.27 10.86 12.71
C ARG A 85 -7.91 10.21 14.03
N ALA A 86 -6.66 10.33 14.45
CA ALA A 86 -6.18 9.71 15.69
C ALA A 86 -6.96 10.13 16.94
N GLU A 87 -7.56 11.31 16.95
CA GLU A 87 -8.42 11.76 18.07
C GLU A 87 -9.68 10.90 18.24
N HIS A 88 -10.24 10.44 17.13
CA HIS A 88 -11.45 9.61 17.10
C HIS A 88 -11.10 8.10 17.21
N GLU A 89 -9.94 7.70 16.72
CA GLU A 89 -9.47 6.31 16.79
C GLU A 89 -9.26 5.83 18.22
N ILE A 90 -8.85 6.72 19.15
CA ILE A 90 -8.60 6.35 20.55
C ILE A 90 -9.87 5.80 21.22
N PRO A 91 -10.99 6.55 21.35
CA PRO A 91 -12.19 6.02 22.00
C PRO A 91 -12.79 4.85 21.23
N ASP A 92 -12.70 4.85 19.89
CA ASP A 92 -13.24 3.80 19.04
C ASP A 92 -12.56 2.45 19.31
N LEU A 93 -11.22 2.39 19.29
CA LEU A 93 -10.50 1.15 19.60
C LEU A 93 -10.60 0.76 21.09
N GLN A 94 -10.60 1.72 22.03
CA GLN A 94 -10.79 1.42 23.45
C GLN A 94 -12.14 0.76 23.71
N GLY A 95 -13.22 1.28 23.12
CA GLY A 95 -14.56 0.69 23.19
C GLY A 95 -14.59 -0.72 22.58
N ALA A 96 -13.89 -0.91 21.47
CA ALA A 96 -13.77 -2.20 20.81
C ALA A 96 -13.02 -3.24 21.67
N ILE A 97 -11.92 -2.86 22.31
CA ILE A 97 -11.17 -3.73 23.21
C ILE A 97 -12.04 -4.13 24.42
N ALA A 98 -12.76 -3.17 25.00
CA ALA A 98 -13.63 -3.44 26.15
C ALA A 98 -14.77 -4.42 25.80
N THR A 99 -15.32 -4.32 24.59
CA THR A 99 -16.43 -5.16 24.13
C THR A 99 -15.98 -6.55 23.70
N ASP A 100 -14.95 -6.64 22.85
CA ASP A 100 -14.52 -7.91 22.21
C ASP A 100 -13.54 -8.70 23.08
N GLN A 101 -12.83 -8.04 24.00
CA GLN A 101 -11.78 -8.63 24.83
C GLN A 101 -10.80 -9.47 23.99
N PRO A 102 -10.09 -8.87 23.02
CA PRO A 102 -9.19 -9.59 22.12
C PRO A 102 -7.92 -10.10 22.83
N ASP A 103 -7.38 -11.20 22.32
CA ASP A 103 -6.07 -11.73 22.74
C ASP A 103 -4.93 -11.12 21.91
N LEU A 104 -5.23 -10.53 20.74
CA LEU A 104 -4.27 -9.96 19.80
C LEU A 104 -4.89 -8.80 19.02
N LEU A 105 -4.13 -7.73 18.90
CA LEU A 105 -4.50 -6.59 18.04
C LEU A 105 -3.65 -6.55 16.78
N LEU A 106 -4.30 -6.29 15.63
CA LEU A 106 -3.64 -5.98 14.36
C LEU A 106 -4.09 -4.60 13.90
N VAL A 107 -3.18 -3.64 13.85
CA VAL A 107 -3.50 -2.23 13.61
C VAL A 107 -2.81 -1.72 12.35
N ASP A 108 -3.52 -0.95 11.54
CA ASP A 108 -2.97 -0.25 10.40
C ASP A 108 -1.95 0.80 10.85
N PHE A 109 -0.81 0.86 10.16
CA PHE A 109 0.22 1.87 10.44
C PHE A 109 -0.29 3.31 10.34
N ASN A 110 -1.31 3.57 9.53
CA ASN A 110 -1.93 4.89 9.38
C ASN A 110 -2.93 5.24 10.48
N CYS A 111 -3.27 4.31 11.37
CA CYS A 111 -4.16 4.54 12.51
C CYS A 111 -3.36 4.90 13.76
N TRP A 112 -2.93 6.16 13.86
CA TRP A 112 -1.97 6.59 14.88
C TRP A 112 -2.54 6.62 16.28
N GLY A 113 -3.82 6.94 16.44
CA GLY A 113 -4.54 6.86 17.71
C GLY A 113 -4.76 5.42 18.15
N ALA A 114 -5.20 4.56 17.23
CA ALA A 114 -5.37 3.14 17.49
C ALA A 114 -4.04 2.45 17.82
N ALA A 115 -2.94 2.80 17.13
CA ALA A 115 -1.61 2.31 17.46
C ALA A 115 -1.15 2.76 18.86
N ALA A 116 -1.47 3.97 19.29
CA ALA A 116 -1.19 4.44 20.64
C ALA A 116 -1.99 3.67 21.69
N VAL A 117 -3.27 3.38 21.43
CA VAL A 117 -4.10 2.54 22.31
C VAL A 117 -3.55 1.13 22.40
N ALA A 118 -3.15 0.52 21.26
CA ALA A 118 -2.56 -0.81 21.24
C ALA A 118 -1.25 -0.88 22.04
N ASP A 119 -0.38 0.12 21.87
CA ASP A 119 0.90 0.24 22.60
C ASP A 119 0.68 0.34 24.13
N ARG A 120 -0.38 1.00 24.58
CA ARG A 120 -0.71 1.20 25.99
C ARG A 120 -1.50 0.03 26.61
N SER A 121 -2.18 -0.77 25.79
CA SER A 121 -3.15 -1.78 26.25
C SER A 121 -2.55 -2.94 27.03
N GLY A 122 -1.26 -3.22 26.87
CA GLY A 122 -0.59 -4.40 27.41
C GLY A 122 -0.93 -5.71 26.67
N LEU A 123 -1.77 -5.67 25.65
CA LEU A 123 -2.10 -6.82 24.82
C LEU A 123 -0.99 -7.11 23.81
N PRO A 124 -0.81 -8.37 23.38
CA PRO A 124 -0.07 -8.67 22.17
C PRO A 124 -0.61 -7.87 20.98
N TRP A 125 0.27 -7.23 20.20
CA TRP A 125 -0.17 -6.46 19.06
C TRP A 125 0.85 -6.40 17.94
N ALA A 126 0.38 -6.10 16.73
CA ALA A 126 1.18 -5.89 15.55
C ALA A 126 0.66 -4.72 14.73
N LEU A 127 1.56 -4.07 13.99
CA LEU A 127 1.21 -3.20 12.89
C LEU A 127 1.22 -3.98 11.57
N PHE A 128 0.39 -3.57 10.61
CA PHE A 128 0.59 -3.93 9.21
C PHE A 128 0.92 -2.68 8.38
N MET A 129 1.80 -2.87 7.41
CA MET A 129 2.36 -1.82 6.58
C MET A 129 2.21 -2.20 5.11
N PRO A 130 1.22 -1.63 4.38
CA PRO A 130 0.97 -1.95 2.97
C PRO A 130 1.75 -1.06 1.98
N TYR A 131 2.69 -0.25 2.45
CA TYR A 131 3.57 0.61 1.67
C TYR A 131 4.98 0.65 2.26
N PHE A 132 5.94 1.34 1.63
CA PHE A 132 7.33 1.34 2.07
C PHE A 132 7.53 2.05 3.41
N LEU A 133 8.43 1.51 4.24
CA LEU A 133 8.71 2.02 5.57
C LEU A 133 9.23 3.46 5.53
N PRO A 134 8.57 4.41 6.21
CA PRO A 134 9.01 5.80 6.24
C PRO A 134 10.12 6.05 7.27
N TRP A 135 10.80 5.00 7.72
CA TRP A 135 11.84 5.11 8.72
C TRP A 135 13.19 5.46 8.12
N LYS A 136 13.97 6.24 8.86
CA LYS A 136 15.38 6.42 8.56
C LYS A 136 16.14 5.13 8.86
N LEU A 137 16.58 4.44 7.81
CA LEU A 137 17.41 3.23 7.90
C LEU A 137 18.77 3.48 7.25
N PRO A 138 19.87 2.95 7.82
CA PRO A 138 21.21 3.11 7.26
C PRO A 138 21.31 2.58 5.82
N GLY A 139 21.87 3.38 4.91
CA GLY A 139 22.08 3.00 3.52
C GLY A 139 20.86 3.14 2.61
N LEU A 140 19.70 3.54 3.15
CA LEU A 140 18.52 3.87 2.38
C LEU A 140 18.34 5.40 2.25
N PRO A 141 17.81 5.87 1.10
CA PRO A 141 17.40 7.26 0.95
C PRO A 141 16.20 7.59 1.85
N PRO A 142 15.95 8.86 2.16
CA PRO A 142 14.75 9.27 2.87
C PRO A 142 13.50 8.97 2.04
N PHE A 143 12.47 8.43 2.69
CA PHE A 143 11.17 8.15 2.10
C PHE A 143 10.46 9.43 1.63
N GLY A 144 9.79 9.38 0.48
CA GLY A 144 8.94 10.41 -0.10
C GLY A 144 9.44 10.96 -1.44
N PRO A 145 10.72 11.40 -1.58
CA PRO A 145 11.23 11.98 -2.83
C PRO A 145 11.47 11.01 -3.98
N GLY A 146 11.38 9.70 -3.76
CA GLY A 146 11.66 8.68 -4.78
C GLY A 146 13.12 8.73 -5.28
N LEU A 147 14.06 8.73 -4.35
CA LEU A 147 15.50 8.75 -4.65
C LEU A 147 16.04 7.32 -4.81
N ALA A 148 16.92 7.11 -5.80
CA ALA A 148 17.62 5.83 -5.89
C ALA A 148 18.67 5.71 -4.77
N PRO A 149 18.86 4.51 -4.17
CA PRO A 149 19.94 4.27 -3.22
C PRO A 149 21.31 4.59 -3.83
N ARG A 150 22.16 5.28 -3.09
CA ARG A 150 23.54 5.59 -3.47
C ARG A 150 24.46 5.41 -2.27
N ARG A 151 25.56 4.68 -2.44
CA ARG A 151 26.50 4.37 -1.36
C ARG A 151 27.72 5.30 -1.31
N ASP A 152 27.90 6.14 -2.33
CA ASP A 152 29.00 7.11 -2.43
C ASP A 152 28.79 8.32 -1.50
N LEU A 153 29.83 9.15 -1.34
CA LEU A 153 29.79 10.33 -0.46
C LEU A 153 28.73 11.35 -0.90
N LEU A 154 28.57 11.55 -2.21
CA LEU A 154 27.56 12.47 -2.76
C LEU A 154 26.16 11.99 -2.47
N GLY A 155 25.91 10.66 -2.55
CA GLY A 155 24.65 10.07 -2.18
C GLY A 155 24.32 10.27 -0.70
N ARG A 156 25.28 10.05 0.19
CA ARG A 156 25.12 10.27 1.63
C ARG A 156 24.82 11.73 1.97
N LEU A 157 25.52 12.68 1.33
CA LEU A 157 25.25 14.10 1.51
C LEU A 157 23.84 14.46 1.02
N ARG A 158 23.47 14.02 -0.20
CA ARG A 158 22.13 14.19 -0.75
C ARG A 158 21.06 13.66 0.21
N ASP A 159 21.21 12.43 0.69
CA ASP A 159 20.23 11.77 1.56
C ASP A 159 20.13 12.47 2.92
N THR A 160 21.25 13.00 3.42
CA THR A 160 21.26 13.81 4.65
C THR A 160 20.49 15.11 4.49
N VAL A 161 20.72 15.84 3.39
CA VAL A 161 20.03 17.11 3.10
C VAL A 161 18.54 16.86 2.87
N MET A 162 18.21 15.91 1.99
CA MET A 162 16.81 15.58 1.69
C MET A 162 16.07 15.05 2.91
N GLY A 163 16.73 14.22 3.72
CA GLY A 163 16.20 13.74 4.98
C GLY A 163 15.84 14.89 5.94
N LYS A 164 16.73 15.86 6.11
CA LYS A 164 16.42 17.05 6.94
C LYS A 164 15.21 17.83 6.42
N LEU A 165 15.08 17.97 5.10
CA LEU A 165 13.93 18.68 4.50
C LEU A 165 12.62 17.93 4.73
N VAL A 166 12.56 16.63 4.41
CA VAL A 166 11.37 15.81 4.59
C VAL A 166 10.99 15.74 6.07
N HIS A 167 11.94 15.43 6.93
CA HIS A 167 11.71 15.35 8.37
C HIS A 167 11.28 16.69 8.97
N GLY A 168 11.81 17.82 8.47
CA GLY A 168 11.38 19.15 8.88
C GLY A 168 9.89 19.39 8.59
N VAL A 169 9.37 18.87 7.47
CA VAL A 169 7.94 18.98 7.14
C VAL A 169 7.10 18.11 8.06
N VAL A 170 7.40 16.80 8.18
CA VAL A 170 6.57 15.88 8.96
C VAL A 170 6.59 16.21 10.45
N ASN A 171 7.75 16.65 10.99
CA ASN A 171 7.91 16.99 12.40
C ASN A 171 7.13 18.24 12.83
N ARG A 172 6.62 19.06 11.92
CA ARG A 172 5.70 20.17 12.27
C ARG A 172 4.47 19.68 13.00
N ASN A 173 4.04 18.45 12.72
CA ASN A 173 2.86 17.82 13.33
C ASN A 173 3.19 16.97 14.57
N LEU A 174 4.47 16.88 14.97
CA LEU A 174 4.90 16.09 16.12
C LEU A 174 4.28 16.56 17.46
N PRO A 175 4.13 17.88 17.74
CA PRO A 175 3.45 18.31 18.97
C PRO A 175 2.01 17.83 19.04
N ALA A 176 1.25 17.88 17.94
CA ALA A 176 -0.12 17.41 17.90
C ALA A 176 -0.20 15.89 18.12
N LEU A 177 0.67 15.10 17.47
CA LEU A 177 0.77 13.66 17.72
C LEU A 177 1.13 13.36 19.17
N ASN A 178 2.05 14.10 19.76
CA ASN A 178 2.42 13.90 21.17
C ASN A 178 1.28 14.26 22.14
N SER A 179 0.42 15.22 21.79
CA SER A 179 -0.80 15.49 22.56
C SER A 179 -1.76 14.31 22.53
N ILE A 180 -1.90 13.63 21.40
CA ILE A 180 -2.69 12.40 21.26
C ILE A 180 -2.12 11.27 22.11
N ARG A 181 -0.80 11.07 22.07
CA ARG A 181 -0.10 10.06 22.88
C ARG A 181 -0.28 10.30 24.38
N ALA A 182 -0.25 11.58 24.81
CA ALA A 182 -0.46 11.94 26.21
C ALA A 182 -1.87 11.56 26.72
N ARG A 183 -2.90 11.56 25.86
CA ARG A 183 -4.27 11.12 26.23
C ARG A 183 -4.33 9.65 26.67
N VAL A 184 -3.42 8.83 26.19
CA VAL A 184 -3.28 7.42 26.55
C VAL A 184 -2.04 7.16 27.41
N GLU A 185 -1.52 8.18 28.06
CA GLU A 185 -0.39 8.10 29.00
C GLU A 185 0.90 7.51 28.39
N LEU A 186 1.13 7.72 27.09
CA LEU A 186 2.36 7.33 26.44
C LEU A 186 3.40 8.47 26.44
N PRO A 187 4.68 8.18 26.56
CA PRO A 187 5.75 9.19 26.48
C PRO A 187 5.76 9.85 25.08
N PRO A 188 6.18 11.14 25.00
CA PRO A 188 6.29 11.82 23.73
C PRO A 188 7.35 11.15 22.83
N LEU A 189 7.12 11.20 21.51
CA LEU A 189 8.12 10.85 20.51
C LEU A 189 9.10 12.02 20.34
N GLY A 190 10.36 11.72 20.08
CA GLY A 190 11.37 12.71 19.72
C GLY A 190 11.30 13.10 18.23
N HIS A 191 10.76 12.21 17.39
CA HIS A 191 10.70 12.39 15.95
C HIS A 191 9.53 11.62 15.33
N MET A 192 8.94 12.12 14.25
CA MET A 192 7.86 11.41 13.53
C MET A 192 8.28 10.04 12.99
N THR A 193 9.56 9.88 12.62
CA THR A 193 10.09 8.57 12.18
C THR A 193 10.20 7.53 13.30
N ASP A 194 9.92 7.91 14.57
CA ASP A 194 9.86 6.96 15.68
C ASP A 194 8.47 6.31 15.80
N LEU A 195 7.50 6.81 15.05
CA LEU A 195 6.17 6.24 15.01
C LEU A 195 6.21 4.76 14.60
N GLY A 196 5.50 3.92 15.33
CA GLY A 196 5.46 2.47 15.12
C GLY A 196 6.70 1.71 15.57
N ARG A 197 7.76 2.40 16.06
CA ARG A 197 8.99 1.71 16.54
C ARG A 197 8.78 0.89 17.82
N THR A 198 7.73 1.14 18.56
CA THR A 198 7.35 0.38 19.77
C THR A 198 6.61 -0.92 19.45
N ALA A 199 6.04 -1.04 18.26
CA ALA A 199 5.30 -2.23 17.86
C ALA A 199 6.18 -3.49 17.95
N PRO A 200 5.73 -4.55 18.66
CA PRO A 200 6.48 -5.79 18.80
C PRO A 200 6.68 -6.50 17.45
N ARG A 201 5.75 -6.30 16.52
CA ARG A 201 5.77 -6.89 15.19
C ARG A 201 5.20 -5.91 14.16
N ILE A 202 5.80 -5.88 12.97
CA ILE A 202 5.27 -5.16 11.82
C ILE A 202 5.21 -6.16 10.67
N LEU A 203 3.99 -6.44 10.20
CA LEU A 203 3.76 -7.19 8.96
C LEU A 203 4.02 -6.27 7.79
N TYR A 204 5.09 -6.50 7.06
CA TYR A 204 5.52 -5.65 5.97
C TYR A 204 5.12 -6.29 4.64
N TYR A 205 4.09 -5.73 3.97
CA TYR A 205 3.45 -6.33 2.79
C TYR A 205 4.25 -6.10 1.51
N THR A 206 5.52 -6.39 1.54
CA THR A 206 6.44 -6.38 0.41
C THR A 206 7.61 -7.33 0.67
N ALA A 207 8.49 -7.51 -0.33
CA ALA A 207 9.71 -8.29 -0.21
C ALA A 207 10.79 -7.76 -1.16
N GLU A 208 12.06 -8.08 -0.85
CA GLU A 208 13.17 -7.88 -1.76
C GLU A 208 13.03 -8.83 -2.97
N PRO A 209 13.41 -8.43 -4.19
CA PRO A 209 14.15 -7.23 -4.55
C PRO A 209 13.27 -6.02 -4.92
N PHE A 210 11.95 -6.07 -4.77
CA PHE A 210 11.10 -4.90 -4.96
C PHE A 210 11.35 -3.85 -3.88
N GLU A 211 11.49 -4.28 -2.61
CA GLU A 211 12.02 -3.46 -1.55
C GLU A 211 13.57 -3.42 -1.62
N TYR A 212 14.16 -2.31 -1.23
CA TYR A 212 15.61 -2.20 -1.16
C TYR A 212 16.20 -3.12 -0.10
N ALA A 213 17.30 -3.81 -0.43
CA ALA A 213 18.03 -4.62 0.53
C ALA A 213 18.55 -3.75 1.70
N CYS A 214 18.12 -4.09 2.92
CA CYS A 214 18.48 -3.37 4.11
C CYS A 214 18.84 -4.32 5.27
N PRO A 215 20.13 -4.69 5.42
CA PRO A 215 20.59 -5.53 6.52
C PRO A 215 20.32 -4.93 7.92
N ALA A 216 20.17 -3.60 8.00
CA ALA A 216 19.85 -2.90 9.24
C ALA A 216 18.35 -2.82 9.54
N ARG A 217 17.48 -3.49 8.76
CA ARG A 217 16.05 -3.58 9.05
C ARG A 217 15.83 -4.30 10.36
N PRO A 218 15.08 -3.69 11.31
CA PRO A 218 14.86 -4.33 12.61
C PRO A 218 14.16 -5.69 12.47
N PRO A 219 14.53 -6.73 13.26
CA PRO A 219 13.93 -8.08 13.15
C PRO A 219 12.41 -8.14 13.38
N ARG A 220 11.84 -7.14 14.07
CA ARG A 220 10.39 -7.02 14.27
C ARG A 220 9.64 -6.64 12.99
N VAL A 221 10.31 -6.09 11.98
CA VAL A 221 9.75 -5.84 10.65
C VAL A 221 9.90 -7.12 9.83
N VAL A 222 8.79 -7.78 9.59
CA VAL A 222 8.74 -9.08 8.90
C VAL A 222 8.21 -8.87 7.49
N PRO A 223 9.05 -8.91 6.46
CA PRO A 223 8.60 -8.92 5.08
C PRO A 223 7.84 -10.22 4.83
N VAL A 224 6.54 -10.12 4.57
CA VAL A 224 5.68 -11.28 4.30
C VAL A 224 5.30 -11.39 2.82
N GLY A 225 5.77 -10.44 2.02
CA GLY A 225 5.32 -10.31 0.64
C GLY A 225 3.95 -9.64 0.54
N PRO A 226 3.53 -9.29 -0.68
CA PRO A 226 2.23 -8.69 -0.89
C PRO A 226 1.11 -9.70 -0.65
N CYS A 227 0.00 -9.21 -0.10
CA CYS A 227 -1.23 -9.96 0.02
C CYS A 227 -2.28 -9.33 -0.88
N PHE A 228 -2.98 -10.13 -1.67
CA PHE A 228 -3.93 -9.65 -2.66
C PHE A 228 -5.32 -10.19 -2.39
N TRP A 229 -6.27 -9.29 -2.39
CA TRP A 229 -7.68 -9.61 -2.39
C TRP A 229 -8.40 -8.74 -3.41
N ASP A 230 -9.24 -9.36 -4.22
CA ASP A 230 -10.19 -8.69 -5.08
C ASP A 230 -11.60 -9.17 -4.73
N PRO A 231 -12.61 -8.30 -4.79
CA PRO A 231 -13.98 -8.74 -4.69
C PRO A 231 -14.26 -9.86 -5.70
N PRO A 232 -14.91 -10.96 -5.29
CA PRO A 232 -15.30 -12.01 -6.22
C PRO A 232 -16.12 -11.42 -7.37
N SER A 233 -15.68 -11.64 -8.59
CA SER A 233 -16.37 -11.20 -9.80
C SER A 233 -15.93 -12.02 -10.99
N ASP A 234 -16.87 -12.31 -11.91
CA ASP A 234 -16.56 -13.01 -13.12
C ASP A 234 -15.73 -12.15 -14.08
N PRO A 235 -14.86 -12.76 -14.89
CA PRO A 235 -14.21 -12.04 -15.98
C PRO A 235 -15.26 -11.44 -16.92
N PRO A 236 -15.08 -10.18 -17.38
CA PRO A 236 -16.06 -9.58 -18.28
C PRO A 236 -16.15 -10.35 -19.59
N ALA A 237 -17.39 -10.56 -20.10
CA ALA A 237 -17.64 -11.40 -21.27
C ALA A 237 -16.92 -10.90 -22.54
N TRP A 238 -16.69 -9.59 -22.66
CA TRP A 238 -15.96 -9.02 -23.78
C TRP A 238 -14.50 -9.46 -23.84
N LEU A 239 -13.88 -9.77 -22.69
CA LEU A 239 -12.45 -10.18 -22.61
C LEU A 239 -12.16 -11.48 -23.41
N ALA A 240 -13.15 -12.38 -23.50
CA ALA A 240 -12.99 -13.61 -24.27
C ALA A 240 -12.83 -13.37 -25.78
N ARG A 241 -13.30 -12.22 -26.28
CA ARG A 241 -13.21 -11.87 -27.71
C ARG A 241 -11.90 -11.14 -28.07
N VAL A 242 -11.15 -10.71 -27.07
CA VAL A 242 -9.89 -10.00 -27.29
C VAL A 242 -8.78 -11.01 -27.55
N THR A 243 -8.15 -10.93 -28.71
CA THR A 243 -7.03 -11.79 -29.12
C THR A 243 -5.68 -11.11 -28.97
N LYS A 244 -5.62 -9.78 -29.03
CA LYS A 244 -4.40 -8.99 -28.90
C LYS A 244 -3.80 -9.08 -27.47
N PRO A 245 -2.48 -8.88 -27.32
CA PRO A 245 -1.86 -8.68 -26.02
C PRO A 245 -2.48 -7.50 -25.27
N LEU A 246 -2.63 -7.60 -23.95
CA LEU A 246 -3.27 -6.58 -23.15
C LEU A 246 -2.27 -5.58 -22.55
N VAL A 247 -2.65 -4.31 -22.55
CA VAL A 247 -2.04 -3.30 -21.68
C VAL A 247 -3.12 -2.82 -20.70
N LEU A 248 -2.88 -3.01 -19.41
CA LEU A 248 -3.76 -2.49 -18.35
C LEU A 248 -3.35 -1.06 -18.02
N VAL A 249 -4.31 -0.14 -18.06
CA VAL A 249 -4.14 1.25 -17.58
C VAL A 249 -5.08 1.45 -16.40
N THR A 250 -4.54 1.97 -15.27
CA THR A 250 -5.37 2.11 -14.07
C THR A 250 -5.10 3.41 -13.31
N CYS A 251 -6.19 4.07 -12.91
CA CYS A 251 -6.19 5.23 -12.04
C CYS A 251 -6.29 4.83 -10.55
N SER A 252 -6.14 5.81 -9.68
CA SER A 252 -6.23 5.64 -8.24
C SER A 252 -7.66 5.36 -7.77
N THR A 253 -7.79 4.52 -6.74
CA THR A 253 -9.07 4.31 -6.03
C THR A 253 -9.49 5.52 -5.18
N GLU A 254 -8.52 6.34 -4.79
CA GLU A 254 -8.72 7.63 -4.13
C GLU A 254 -8.53 8.75 -5.15
N PHE A 255 -9.47 9.68 -5.24
CA PHE A 255 -9.38 10.77 -6.21
C PHE A 255 -8.10 11.59 -6.04
N GLN A 256 -7.36 11.83 -7.14
CA GLN A 256 -6.14 12.64 -7.16
C GLN A 256 -5.88 13.28 -8.54
N ASP A 257 -6.93 13.50 -9.31
CA ASP A 257 -6.90 14.13 -10.65
C ASP A 257 -5.96 13.43 -11.65
N ASP A 258 -5.89 12.11 -11.58
CA ASP A 258 -5.03 11.29 -12.45
C ASP A 258 -5.70 10.87 -13.77
N GLY A 259 -6.90 11.39 -14.09
CA GLY A 259 -7.64 11.08 -15.33
C GLY A 259 -6.88 11.40 -16.60
N ARG A 260 -5.97 12.40 -16.59
CA ARG A 260 -5.09 12.69 -17.72
C ARG A 260 -4.22 11.50 -18.14
N LEU A 261 -3.92 10.57 -17.21
CA LEU A 261 -3.20 9.35 -17.57
C LEU A 261 -3.96 8.52 -18.59
N VAL A 262 -5.29 8.42 -18.44
CA VAL A 262 -6.15 7.68 -19.36
C VAL A 262 -6.18 8.33 -20.73
N ASP A 263 -6.39 9.65 -20.80
CA ASP A 263 -6.44 10.39 -22.08
C ASP A 263 -5.15 10.16 -22.88
N VAL A 264 -4.00 10.35 -22.21
CA VAL A 264 -2.68 10.16 -22.84
C VAL A 264 -2.39 8.71 -23.20
N ALA A 265 -2.85 7.75 -22.39
CA ALA A 265 -2.63 6.33 -22.68
C ALA A 265 -3.46 5.84 -23.86
N LEU A 266 -4.72 6.25 -23.98
CA LEU A 266 -5.57 5.92 -25.12
C LEU A 266 -4.97 6.46 -26.43
N GLU A 267 -4.46 7.70 -26.43
CA GLU A 267 -3.78 8.28 -27.59
C GLU A 267 -2.42 7.59 -27.87
N ALA A 268 -1.60 7.36 -26.84
CA ALA A 268 -0.28 6.77 -26.98
C ALA A 268 -0.29 5.37 -27.60
N LEU A 269 -1.32 4.58 -27.28
CA LEU A 269 -1.39 3.15 -27.62
C LEU A 269 -2.41 2.86 -28.74
N ALA A 270 -3.05 3.87 -29.33
CA ALA A 270 -4.08 3.71 -30.37
C ALA A 270 -3.58 2.97 -31.61
N GLU A 271 -2.30 3.15 -31.97
CA GLU A 271 -1.67 2.56 -33.18
C GLU A 271 -0.80 1.34 -32.85
N GLU A 272 -0.72 0.95 -31.56
CA GLU A 272 0.08 -0.21 -31.12
C GLU A 272 -0.74 -1.50 -31.31
N ASP A 273 -0.04 -2.61 -31.58
CA ASP A 273 -0.70 -3.92 -31.69
C ASP A 273 -0.97 -4.52 -30.27
N VAL A 274 -1.83 -3.81 -29.53
CA VAL A 274 -2.30 -4.18 -28.20
C VAL A 274 -3.77 -3.84 -28.03
N PHE A 275 -4.44 -4.45 -27.06
CA PHE A 275 -5.75 -4.04 -26.60
C PHE A 275 -5.62 -3.35 -25.24
N VAL A 276 -6.11 -2.14 -25.11
CA VAL A 276 -5.99 -1.32 -23.91
C VAL A 276 -7.19 -1.52 -22.99
N VAL A 277 -6.97 -2.01 -21.80
CA VAL A 277 -8.00 -2.12 -20.75
C VAL A 277 -7.76 -1.03 -19.73
N VAL A 278 -8.76 -0.15 -19.56
CA VAL A 278 -8.67 0.96 -18.60
C VAL A 278 -9.61 0.73 -17.43
N THR A 279 -9.09 0.88 -16.20
CA THR A 279 -9.90 0.96 -14.98
C THR A 279 -9.75 2.34 -14.36
N THR A 280 -10.86 3.10 -14.29
CA THR A 280 -10.84 4.51 -13.90
C THR A 280 -11.04 4.74 -12.41
N ALA A 281 -11.52 3.75 -11.67
CA ALA A 281 -11.75 3.77 -10.22
C ALA A 281 -12.54 5.02 -9.74
N ALA A 282 -11.85 6.05 -9.24
CA ALA A 282 -12.49 7.28 -8.76
C ALA A 282 -12.94 8.23 -9.88
N VAL A 283 -12.38 8.11 -11.09
CA VAL A 283 -12.71 8.98 -12.23
C VAL A 283 -13.93 8.42 -12.97
N ASP A 284 -14.82 9.29 -13.46
CA ASP A 284 -15.98 8.85 -14.24
C ASP A 284 -15.55 8.29 -15.61
N PRO A 285 -15.84 7.01 -15.92
CA PRO A 285 -15.47 6.41 -17.19
C PRO A 285 -16.18 7.05 -18.40
N ALA A 286 -17.35 7.65 -18.22
CA ALA A 286 -18.13 8.26 -19.31
C ALA A 286 -17.45 9.48 -19.96
N ARG A 287 -16.45 10.08 -19.28
CA ARG A 287 -15.65 11.18 -19.85
C ARG A 287 -14.70 10.76 -20.96
N PHE A 288 -14.40 9.46 -21.09
CA PHE A 288 -13.41 8.96 -22.04
C PHE A 288 -14.05 8.43 -23.32
N ARG A 289 -13.33 8.53 -24.44
CA ARG A 289 -13.75 8.04 -25.76
C ARG A 289 -12.74 6.98 -26.22
N PRO A 290 -12.90 5.70 -25.84
CA PRO A 290 -11.96 4.65 -26.24
C PRO A 290 -12.02 4.37 -27.75
N PRO A 291 -10.87 4.14 -28.42
CA PRO A 291 -10.82 3.59 -29.76
C PRO A 291 -11.29 2.13 -29.79
N ALA A 292 -11.39 1.52 -30.99
CA ALA A 292 -11.89 0.16 -31.17
C ALA A 292 -11.12 -0.91 -30.39
N ASP A 293 -9.80 -0.74 -30.25
CA ASP A 293 -8.91 -1.64 -29.52
C ASP A 293 -8.71 -1.21 -28.05
N ALA A 294 -9.72 -0.57 -27.45
CA ALA A 294 -9.69 -0.19 -26.03
C ALA A 294 -11.04 -0.37 -25.35
N HIS A 295 -11.01 -0.64 -24.06
CA HIS A 295 -12.18 -0.76 -23.22
C HIS A 295 -11.98 0.02 -21.91
N VAL A 296 -12.93 0.86 -21.54
CA VAL A 296 -12.87 1.73 -20.36
C VAL A 296 -14.04 1.39 -19.44
N GLU A 297 -13.71 1.00 -18.20
CA GLU A 297 -14.71 0.74 -17.16
C GLU A 297 -14.26 1.35 -15.83
N ARG A 298 -15.19 1.54 -14.90
CA ARG A 298 -14.87 1.98 -13.54
C ARG A 298 -14.05 0.93 -12.82
N PHE A 299 -14.42 -0.34 -12.97
CA PHE A 299 -13.76 -1.48 -12.34
C PHE A 299 -13.83 -2.71 -13.24
N VAL A 300 -12.69 -3.39 -13.36
CA VAL A 300 -12.58 -4.73 -13.97
C VAL A 300 -11.67 -5.56 -13.05
N PRO A 301 -11.98 -6.85 -12.81
CA PRO A 301 -11.06 -7.72 -12.08
C PRO A 301 -9.69 -7.77 -12.77
N HIS A 302 -8.64 -7.37 -12.07
CA HIS A 302 -7.31 -7.30 -12.67
C HIS A 302 -6.68 -8.68 -12.93
N GLY A 303 -7.01 -9.69 -12.13
CA GLY A 303 -6.42 -11.03 -12.26
C GLY A 303 -6.51 -11.61 -13.67
N PRO A 304 -7.70 -11.70 -14.30
CA PRO A 304 -7.84 -12.17 -15.68
C PRO A 304 -7.07 -11.33 -16.71
N ILE A 305 -7.00 -10.01 -16.50
CA ILE A 305 -6.27 -9.08 -17.38
C ILE A 305 -4.77 -9.31 -17.27
N LEU A 306 -4.24 -9.38 -16.04
CA LEU A 306 -2.81 -9.51 -15.78
C LEU A 306 -2.22 -10.81 -16.32
N ARG A 307 -2.99 -11.90 -16.37
CA ARG A 307 -2.53 -13.16 -17.00
C ARG A 307 -2.20 -13.03 -18.49
N ARG A 308 -2.73 -11.99 -19.16
CA ARG A 308 -2.54 -11.72 -20.59
C ARG A 308 -1.83 -10.41 -20.86
N ALA A 309 -1.57 -9.61 -19.81
CA ALA A 309 -0.96 -8.31 -19.95
C ALA A 309 0.53 -8.41 -20.31
N VAL A 310 0.96 -7.55 -21.21
CA VAL A 310 2.39 -7.37 -21.57
C VAL A 310 3.00 -6.18 -20.84
N ALA A 311 2.18 -5.27 -20.33
CA ALA A 311 2.59 -4.16 -19.46
C ALA A 311 1.39 -3.63 -18.67
N VAL A 312 1.67 -2.97 -17.56
CA VAL A 312 0.70 -2.17 -16.80
C VAL A 312 1.16 -0.72 -16.78
N VAL A 313 0.24 0.21 -17.02
CA VAL A 313 0.44 1.65 -16.84
C VAL A 313 -0.39 2.08 -15.62
N CYS A 314 0.23 2.65 -14.61
CA CYS A 314 -0.49 3.05 -13.41
C CYS A 314 0.10 4.31 -12.77
N HIS A 315 -0.67 4.89 -11.84
CA HIS A 315 -0.24 6.03 -11.04
C HIS A 315 0.86 5.69 -10.01
N GLY A 316 1.10 4.39 -9.76
CA GLY A 316 2.08 3.95 -8.75
C GLY A 316 1.46 3.63 -7.38
N GLY A 317 0.17 3.31 -7.33
CA GLY A 317 -0.43 2.75 -6.11
C GLY A 317 0.21 1.40 -5.79
N MET A 318 0.55 1.16 -4.53
CA MET A 318 1.27 -0.04 -4.09
C MET A 318 0.54 -1.33 -4.49
N GLY A 319 -0.77 -1.38 -4.26
CA GLY A 319 -1.57 -2.59 -4.53
C GLY A 319 -1.54 -3.02 -6.00
N VAL A 320 -1.80 -2.11 -6.93
CA VAL A 320 -1.81 -2.44 -8.37
C VAL A 320 -0.42 -2.74 -8.90
N THR A 321 0.60 -2.00 -8.44
CA THR A 321 2.00 -2.23 -8.83
C THR A 321 2.46 -3.62 -8.39
N GLN A 322 2.23 -3.98 -7.14
CA GLN A 322 2.58 -5.31 -6.63
C GLN A 322 1.77 -6.44 -7.28
N LYS A 323 0.47 -6.23 -7.60
CA LYS A 323 -0.32 -7.21 -8.35
C LYS A 323 0.26 -7.49 -9.73
N ALA A 324 0.65 -6.43 -10.46
CA ALA A 324 1.29 -6.56 -11.76
C ALA A 324 2.62 -7.33 -11.66
N LEU A 325 3.49 -6.92 -10.73
CA LEU A 325 4.79 -7.55 -10.51
C LEU A 325 4.66 -9.00 -10.04
N ALA A 326 3.67 -9.33 -9.17
CA ALA A 326 3.40 -10.70 -8.75
C ALA A 326 2.92 -11.60 -9.90
N ALA A 327 2.32 -11.01 -10.94
CA ALA A 327 1.97 -11.71 -12.18
C ALA A 327 3.14 -11.76 -13.20
N GLY A 328 4.33 -11.27 -12.86
CA GLY A 328 5.48 -11.16 -13.75
C GLY A 328 5.29 -10.12 -14.86
N VAL A 329 4.39 -9.16 -14.67
CA VAL A 329 4.06 -8.12 -15.65
C VAL A 329 4.80 -6.83 -15.30
N PRO A 330 5.63 -6.29 -16.21
CA PRO A 330 6.37 -5.06 -15.98
C PRO A 330 5.44 -3.83 -15.96
N VAL A 331 5.88 -2.78 -15.24
CA VAL A 331 5.03 -1.62 -14.94
C VAL A 331 5.65 -0.32 -15.46
N CYS A 332 4.86 0.49 -16.16
CA CYS A 332 5.15 1.90 -16.44
C CYS A 332 4.45 2.76 -15.39
N VAL A 333 5.19 3.38 -14.47
CA VAL A 333 4.62 4.18 -13.39
C VAL A 333 4.66 5.66 -13.70
N VAL A 334 3.51 6.32 -13.60
CA VAL A 334 3.33 7.79 -13.72
C VAL A 334 2.87 8.33 -12.36
N PRO A 335 3.78 8.75 -11.46
CA PRO A 335 3.46 9.10 -10.07
C PRO A 335 2.86 10.52 -9.97
N PHE A 336 1.64 10.66 -9.46
CA PHE A 336 0.96 11.94 -9.29
C PHE A 336 1.15 12.54 -7.90
N GLY A 337 1.33 11.72 -6.84
CA GLY A 337 1.52 12.22 -5.48
C GLY A 337 1.76 11.11 -4.45
N ARG A 338 1.67 11.45 -3.18
CA ARG A 338 1.79 10.52 -2.04
C ARG A 338 3.10 9.72 -2.07
N ASP A 339 3.03 8.40 -1.84
CA ASP A 339 4.15 7.46 -1.89
C ASP A 339 4.53 6.98 -3.30
N GLN A 340 3.81 7.44 -4.33
CA GLN A 340 3.95 6.93 -5.70
C GLN A 340 5.33 7.19 -6.31
N LEU A 341 6.02 8.28 -5.90
CA LEU A 341 7.41 8.53 -6.30
C LEU A 341 8.36 7.43 -5.80
N GLU A 342 8.11 6.92 -4.59
CA GLU A 342 8.88 5.79 -4.04
C GLU A 342 8.60 4.52 -4.83
N VAL A 343 7.31 4.18 -5.03
CA VAL A 343 6.91 3.00 -5.81
C VAL A 343 7.53 3.02 -7.21
N ALA A 344 7.44 4.17 -7.89
CA ALA A 344 8.02 4.34 -9.22
C ALA A 344 9.55 4.13 -9.22
N ARG A 345 10.23 4.61 -8.18
CA ARG A 345 11.68 4.44 -8.07
C ARG A 345 12.07 3.00 -7.74
N HIS A 346 11.33 2.32 -6.87
CA HIS A 346 11.57 0.91 -6.57
C HIS A 346 11.40 0.03 -7.81
N VAL A 347 10.35 0.26 -8.60
CA VAL A 347 10.14 -0.40 -9.90
C VAL A 347 11.35 -0.22 -10.82
N GLU A 348 11.83 1.01 -10.97
CA GLU A 348 12.94 1.36 -11.85
C GLU A 348 14.27 0.74 -11.36
N VAL A 349 14.57 0.84 -10.06
CA VAL A 349 15.79 0.27 -9.47
C VAL A 349 15.80 -1.26 -9.52
N ALA A 350 14.66 -1.90 -9.34
CA ALA A 350 14.52 -3.36 -9.46
C ALA A 350 14.60 -3.86 -10.92
N GLY A 351 14.63 -2.95 -11.89
CA GLY A 351 14.62 -3.30 -13.32
C GLY A 351 13.32 -3.99 -13.75
N ALA A 352 12.19 -3.65 -13.11
CA ALA A 352 10.89 -4.27 -13.33
C ALA A 352 9.91 -3.34 -14.06
N GLY A 353 10.41 -2.24 -14.61
CA GLY A 353 9.61 -1.30 -15.37
C GLY A 353 10.25 0.07 -15.49
N THR A 354 9.45 1.05 -15.89
CA THR A 354 9.86 2.42 -16.16
C THR A 354 9.12 3.43 -15.31
N ARG A 355 9.70 4.63 -15.18
CA ARG A 355 9.11 5.77 -14.49
C ARG A 355 9.00 6.95 -15.44
N LEU A 356 7.79 7.53 -15.57
CA LEU A 356 7.54 8.74 -16.34
C LEU A 356 6.89 9.80 -15.44
N LEU A 357 7.58 10.91 -15.21
CA LEU A 357 7.04 11.98 -14.36
C LEU A 357 5.84 12.67 -15.03
N PRO A 358 4.77 13.07 -14.30
CA PRO A 358 3.56 13.68 -14.86
C PRO A 358 3.83 14.95 -15.68
N LYS A 359 4.85 15.73 -15.29
CA LYS A 359 5.28 16.91 -16.06
C LYS A 359 5.81 16.58 -17.47
N LYS A 360 6.22 15.32 -17.68
CA LYS A 360 6.73 14.83 -18.96
C LYS A 360 5.72 13.94 -19.69
N LEU A 361 4.52 13.77 -19.15
CA LEU A 361 3.48 12.89 -19.70
C LEU A 361 2.95 13.47 -21.03
N THR A 362 3.33 12.82 -22.12
CA THR A 362 2.83 13.04 -23.48
C THR A 362 2.67 11.69 -24.17
N PRO A 363 1.82 11.56 -25.23
CA PRO A 363 1.60 10.29 -25.93
C PRO A 363 2.89 9.64 -26.39
N ALA A 364 3.77 10.38 -27.06
CA ALA A 364 5.05 9.85 -27.56
C ALA A 364 5.97 9.33 -26.44
N ARG A 365 6.05 10.06 -25.30
CA ARG A 365 6.87 9.64 -24.16
C ARG A 365 6.25 8.47 -23.41
N LEU A 366 4.94 8.41 -23.28
CA LEU A 366 4.28 7.30 -22.66
C LEU A 366 4.44 6.03 -23.51
N ARG A 367 4.28 6.11 -24.82
CA ARG A 367 4.55 5.00 -25.75
C ARG A 367 5.96 4.45 -25.58
N ALA A 368 6.96 5.32 -25.57
CA ALA A 368 8.35 4.93 -25.36
C ALA A 368 8.59 4.32 -23.98
N ALA A 369 7.96 4.85 -22.93
CA ALA A 369 8.05 4.31 -21.57
C ALA A 369 7.39 2.93 -21.45
N VAL A 370 6.25 2.70 -22.10
CA VAL A 370 5.58 1.39 -22.14
C VAL A 370 6.42 0.38 -22.91
N ALA A 371 7.00 0.77 -24.05
CA ALA A 371 7.91 -0.08 -24.79
C ALA A 371 9.13 -0.48 -23.93
N GLY A 372 9.79 0.48 -23.27
CA GLY A 372 10.90 0.20 -22.36
C GLY A 372 10.48 -0.63 -21.13
N ALA A 373 9.26 -0.48 -20.62
CA ALA A 373 8.75 -1.31 -19.55
C ALA A 373 8.63 -2.78 -19.98
N ARG A 374 8.16 -3.06 -21.20
CA ARG A 374 8.04 -4.43 -21.73
C ARG A 374 9.39 -5.16 -21.74
N GLU A 375 10.50 -4.46 -21.96
CA GLU A 375 11.86 -5.02 -21.90
C GLU A 375 12.29 -5.40 -20.48
N CYS A 376 11.62 -4.85 -19.45
CA CYS A 376 11.90 -5.13 -18.04
C CYS A 376 11.23 -6.42 -17.52
N ARG A 377 10.69 -7.29 -18.37
CA ARG A 377 9.94 -8.49 -18.00
C ARG A 377 10.71 -9.41 -17.05
N ALA A 378 11.98 -9.67 -17.33
CA ALA A 378 12.82 -10.49 -16.46
C ALA A 378 12.96 -9.94 -15.04
N GLY A 379 12.93 -8.61 -14.86
CA GLY A 379 12.91 -7.95 -13.56
C GLY A 379 11.59 -8.19 -12.83
N ALA A 380 10.47 -8.08 -13.53
CA ALA A 380 9.15 -8.34 -12.96
C ALA A 380 9.00 -9.82 -12.55
N GLU A 381 9.49 -10.75 -13.35
CA GLU A 381 9.49 -12.20 -13.04
C GLU A 381 10.33 -12.53 -11.80
N ARG A 382 11.52 -11.93 -11.65
CA ARG A 382 12.32 -12.08 -10.42
C ARG A 382 11.57 -11.61 -9.17
N ILE A 383 10.84 -10.50 -9.27
CA ILE A 383 10.01 -10.01 -8.17
C ILE A 383 8.85 -10.98 -7.89
N ALA A 384 8.19 -11.49 -8.93
CA ALA A 384 7.11 -12.47 -8.77
C ALA A 384 7.57 -13.70 -8.00
N ASP A 385 8.76 -14.22 -8.31
CA ASP A 385 9.36 -15.36 -7.62
C ASP A 385 9.64 -15.04 -6.13
N ALA A 386 10.21 -13.87 -5.87
CA ALA A 386 10.50 -13.43 -4.52
C ALA A 386 9.24 -13.21 -3.69
N PHE A 387 8.19 -12.63 -4.26
CA PHE A 387 6.90 -12.45 -3.60
C PHE A 387 6.25 -13.79 -3.24
N ARG A 388 6.34 -14.81 -4.11
CA ARG A 388 5.88 -16.17 -3.83
C ARG A 388 6.64 -16.80 -2.66
N THR A 389 7.94 -16.61 -2.62
CA THR A 389 8.82 -17.17 -1.59
C THR A 389 8.62 -16.49 -0.23
N ALA A 390 8.18 -15.23 -0.20
CA ALA A 390 7.95 -14.49 1.05
C ALA A 390 6.78 -15.04 1.90
N GLY A 391 5.91 -15.86 1.34
CA GLY A 391 4.90 -16.65 2.05
C GLY A 391 3.54 -15.98 2.24
N GLY A 392 3.41 -14.68 1.98
CA GLY A 392 2.12 -13.96 1.95
C GLY A 392 1.29 -14.10 3.24
N PRO A 393 -0.01 -14.39 3.11
CA PRO A 393 -0.92 -14.52 4.25
C PRO A 393 -0.50 -15.55 5.29
N ALA A 394 0.09 -16.66 4.85
CA ALA A 394 0.55 -17.73 5.75
C ALA A 394 1.71 -17.24 6.64
N ALA A 395 2.72 -16.58 6.05
CA ALA A 395 3.84 -15.99 6.80
C ALA A 395 3.37 -14.87 7.75
N ALA A 396 2.37 -14.08 7.32
CA ALA A 396 1.78 -13.06 8.17
C ALA A 396 1.05 -13.68 9.38
N ALA A 397 0.29 -14.74 9.18
CA ALA A 397 -0.39 -15.46 10.25
C ALA A 397 0.63 -16.09 11.24
N ASP A 398 1.71 -16.72 10.74
CA ASP A 398 2.80 -17.25 11.58
C ASP A 398 3.42 -16.15 12.46
N ALA A 399 3.66 -14.97 11.87
CA ALA A 399 4.21 -13.83 12.59
C ALA A 399 3.24 -13.32 13.68
N LEU A 400 1.93 -13.31 13.42
CA LEU A 400 0.91 -12.95 14.41
C LEU A 400 0.79 -13.99 15.52
N GLU A 401 0.71 -15.27 15.18
CA GLU A 401 0.62 -16.36 16.15
C GLU A 401 1.84 -16.39 17.08
N SER A 402 3.03 -15.98 16.60
CA SER A 402 4.25 -15.92 17.43
C SER A 402 4.17 -14.89 18.56
N LEU A 403 3.18 -14.01 18.58
CA LEU A 403 2.92 -13.04 19.65
C LEU A 403 2.01 -13.58 20.74
N LEU A 404 1.28 -14.68 20.47
CA LEU A 404 0.33 -15.26 21.42
C LEU A 404 1.04 -16.05 22.50
N PRO A 405 0.60 -15.96 23.79
CA PRO A 405 1.19 -16.72 24.88
C PRO A 405 1.14 -18.25 24.62
N GLY A 406 2.21 -18.95 24.96
CA GLY A 406 2.27 -20.42 24.91
C GLY A 406 2.58 -21.04 23.53
N ARG A 407 2.83 -20.25 22.48
CA ARG A 407 3.36 -20.75 21.21
C ARG A 407 4.88 -20.47 21.12
N THR A 408 5.69 -21.49 21.35
CA THR A 408 7.14 -21.44 21.09
C THR A 408 7.39 -21.23 19.60
N ARG A 409 8.41 -20.40 19.28
CA ARG A 409 8.90 -20.22 17.89
C ARG A 409 9.04 -21.58 17.21
N PRO A 410 8.52 -21.76 15.98
CA PRO A 410 8.99 -22.85 15.16
C PRO A 410 10.51 -22.69 15.01
N SER A 411 11.26 -23.71 15.42
CA SER A 411 12.68 -23.80 15.19
C SER A 411 12.90 -23.70 13.68
N ASN A 412 13.58 -22.64 13.25
CA ASN A 412 14.00 -22.48 11.86
C ASN A 412 14.89 -23.68 11.51
N PRO A 413 14.52 -24.59 10.60
CA PRO A 413 15.45 -25.61 10.17
C PRO A 413 16.48 -24.94 9.27
N ALA A 414 17.69 -24.84 9.81
CA ALA A 414 19.01 -24.72 9.19
C ALA A 414 19.14 -23.97 7.85
N ARG A 415 19.91 -22.91 7.93
CA ARG A 415 20.96 -22.39 7.01
C ARG A 415 21.16 -23.13 5.68
#